data_d0d5269646258025e732fe10433e650e
#
_entry.id   d0d5269646258025e732fe10433e650e
#
_cell.length_a   1.000
_cell.length_b   1.000
_cell.length_c   1.000
_cell.angle_alpha   90.00
_cell.angle_beta   90.00
_cell.angle_gamma   90.00
#
_symmetry.space_group_name_H-M   'P 1'
#
loop_
_entity.id
_entity.type
_entity.pdbx_description
1 polymer ?
#
loop_
_entity_poly.entity_id
_entity_poly.type
_entity_poly.pdbx_seq_one_letter_code
_entity_poly.pdbx_strand_id
1 'polypeptide(L)'
;FCDGAGGGSLRFATSELGTPVSCDLTGKAYRLDLQNAQFVQPGGGFGGLLFDALSGDMLMGVESVGDGGVQMLAAFSESIGGQQDYCAPSTELPEAVFDNPSFRVGPVNTGIEVAGSLLTISSLNISGAFAPDCSYFGGGRFEGELDIRQNAPLFGDLAGTEDPDELCSFLGALGVVCEACSSDAAPYCAPLLIDQIVATNTGDPLACVSREYCHPECAANDCADPWNGDCSP
;
A
#
# COMPACT_ATOMS: atom_id res chain seq x y z
N PHE A 1 19.98 -6.17 23.26
CA PHE A 1 19.31 -5.17 24.06
C PHE A 1 20.01 -3.86 23.82
N CYS A 2 19.35 -2.90 23.14
CA CYS A 2 19.91 -1.59 22.89
C CYS A 2 19.63 -0.72 24.08
N ASP A 3 20.65 -0.29 24.80
CA ASP A 3 20.61 0.73 25.85
C ASP A 3 20.47 2.14 25.29
N GLY A 4 20.03 2.25 24.04
CA GLY A 4 19.80 3.53 23.39
C GLY A 4 18.38 4.02 23.62
N ALA A 5 18.20 5.31 23.77
CA ALA A 5 16.95 6.02 24.07
C ALA A 5 15.79 5.80 23.08
N GLY A 6 15.87 4.85 22.17
CA GLY A 6 14.84 4.50 21.20
C GLY A 6 14.34 3.07 21.25
N GLY A 7 14.94 2.21 22.08
CA GLY A 7 14.64 0.76 22.05
C GLY A 7 13.38 0.30 22.81
N GLY A 8 12.76 1.18 23.57
CA GLY A 8 11.64 0.81 24.43
C GLY A 8 10.27 0.83 23.76
N SER A 9 10.04 1.71 22.81
CA SER A 9 8.72 1.89 22.18
C SER A 9 8.30 0.75 21.26
N LEU A 10 9.23 0.15 20.53
CA LEU A 10 8.92 -0.97 19.61
C LEU A 10 8.48 -2.24 20.34
N ARG A 11 8.91 -2.46 21.57
CA ARG A 11 8.49 -3.62 22.37
C ARG A 11 7.04 -3.54 22.85
N PHE A 12 6.57 -2.35 23.16
CA PHE A 12 5.20 -2.15 23.62
C PHE A 12 4.21 -2.31 22.47
N ALA A 13 4.52 -1.76 21.30
CA ALA A 13 3.68 -1.91 20.13
C ALA A 13 3.44 -3.39 19.74
N THR A 14 4.49 -4.22 19.72
CA THR A 14 4.36 -5.65 19.39
C THR A 14 3.58 -6.47 20.42
N SER A 15 3.55 -6.08 21.69
CA SER A 15 2.75 -6.79 22.68
C SER A 15 1.27 -6.41 22.65
N GLU A 16 0.95 -5.20 22.23
CA GLU A 16 -0.43 -4.74 22.07
C GLU A 16 -1.11 -5.35 20.84
N LEU A 17 -0.38 -5.52 19.74
CA LEU A 17 -0.89 -6.08 18.48
C LEU A 17 -1.34 -7.56 18.57
N GLY A 18 -1.02 -8.27 19.66
CA GLY A 18 -1.52 -9.62 19.94
C GLY A 18 -2.86 -9.64 20.68
N THR A 19 -3.38 -8.49 21.09
CA THR A 19 -4.65 -8.38 21.84
C THR A 19 -5.80 -8.16 20.86
N PRO A 20 -6.92 -8.89 21.00
CA PRO A 20 -8.09 -8.69 20.14
C PRO A 20 -8.58 -7.24 20.14
N VAL A 21 -9.05 -6.79 18.98
CA VAL A 21 -9.69 -5.49 18.79
C VAL A 21 -10.96 -5.39 19.62
N SER A 22 -11.13 -4.29 20.32
CA SER A 22 -12.30 -4.00 21.16
C SER A 22 -13.12 -2.80 20.68
N CYS A 23 -12.69 -2.16 19.59
CA CYS A 23 -13.39 -1.04 18.95
C CYS A 23 -14.13 -1.51 17.67
N ASP A 24 -14.97 -0.66 17.12
CA ASP A 24 -15.54 -0.84 15.79
C ASP A 24 -14.50 -0.38 14.74
N LEU A 25 -14.10 -1.30 13.88
CA LEU A 25 -13.19 -1.03 12.77
C LEU A 25 -13.89 -0.39 11.57
N THR A 26 -15.20 -0.60 11.43
CA THR A 26 -15.96 -0.09 10.28
C THR A 26 -15.85 1.43 10.17
N GLY A 27 -15.51 1.91 8.99
CA GLY A 27 -15.29 3.34 8.72
C GLY A 27 -13.97 3.89 9.25
N LYS A 28 -13.08 3.06 9.78
CA LYS A 28 -11.74 3.51 10.16
C LYS A 28 -10.83 3.56 8.93
N ALA A 29 -10.03 4.63 8.83
CA ALA A 29 -9.00 4.75 7.83
C ALA A 29 -7.64 4.99 8.47
N TYR A 30 -6.60 4.49 7.82
CA TYR A 30 -5.24 4.47 8.33
C TYR A 30 -4.28 5.00 7.29
N ARG A 31 -3.39 5.89 7.72
CA ARG A 31 -2.26 6.39 6.92
C ARG A 31 -1.04 5.52 7.17
N LEU A 32 -0.47 4.98 6.10
CA LEU A 32 0.70 4.14 6.16
C LEU A 32 1.96 4.99 6.25
N ASP A 33 2.79 4.71 7.24
CA ASP A 33 4.13 5.30 7.38
C ASP A 33 5.14 4.45 6.59
N LEU A 34 5.15 4.65 5.29
CA LEU A 34 6.05 3.94 4.39
C LEU A 34 7.48 4.48 4.44
N GLN A 35 7.67 5.73 4.86
CA GLN A 35 8.99 6.34 4.97
C GLN A 35 9.84 5.71 6.09
N ASN A 36 9.20 5.24 7.14
CA ASN A 36 9.85 4.55 8.26
C ASN A 36 9.74 3.02 8.17
N ALA A 37 9.10 2.48 7.13
CA ALA A 37 9.01 1.05 6.87
C ALA A 37 10.36 0.49 6.42
N GLN A 38 10.55 -0.81 6.62
CA GLN A 38 11.76 -1.49 6.21
C GLN A 38 11.61 -2.10 4.81
N PHE A 39 12.31 -1.53 3.82
CA PHE A 39 12.48 -2.18 2.52
C PHE A 39 13.48 -3.32 2.65
N VAL A 40 12.97 -4.54 2.53
CA VAL A 40 13.78 -5.77 2.54
C VAL A 40 14.14 -6.15 1.11
N GLN A 41 13.18 -6.04 0.20
CA GLN A 41 13.33 -6.29 -1.23
C GLN A 41 12.47 -5.29 -2.04
N PRO A 42 13.00 -4.76 -3.13
CA PRO A 42 14.40 -4.82 -3.49
C PRO A 42 15.27 -4.06 -2.47
N GLY A 43 16.46 -4.57 -2.22
CA GLY A 43 17.41 -3.96 -1.29
C GLY A 43 18.02 -2.66 -1.82
N GLY A 44 18.93 -2.06 -1.03
CA GLY A 44 19.64 -0.85 -1.42
C GLY A 44 18.79 0.42 -1.36
N GLY A 45 19.15 1.42 -2.16
CA GLY A 45 18.46 2.72 -2.20
C GLY A 45 17.16 2.76 -3.03
N PHE A 46 16.78 1.65 -3.65
CA PHE A 46 15.64 1.60 -4.58
C PHE A 46 14.31 1.94 -3.89
N GLY A 47 14.10 1.43 -2.68
CA GLY A 47 12.87 1.72 -1.92
C GLY A 47 12.70 3.22 -1.63
N GLY A 48 13.81 3.90 -1.30
CA GLY A 48 13.79 5.36 -1.10
C GLY A 48 13.38 6.09 -2.38
N LEU A 49 13.92 5.68 -3.55
CA LEU A 49 13.57 6.28 -4.83
C LEU A 49 12.07 6.12 -5.17
N LEU A 50 11.48 4.96 -4.87
CA LEU A 50 10.05 4.75 -5.07
C LEU A 50 9.20 5.66 -4.18
N PHE A 51 9.58 5.84 -2.91
CA PHE A 51 8.82 6.69 -2.00
C PHE A 51 9.00 8.17 -2.25
N ASP A 52 10.19 8.59 -2.62
CA ASP A 52 10.45 9.99 -2.99
C ASP A 52 9.63 10.41 -4.23
N ALA A 53 9.20 9.43 -5.03
CA ALA A 53 8.36 9.66 -6.19
C ALA A 53 6.85 9.68 -5.86
N LEU A 54 6.41 9.24 -4.65
CA LEU A 54 5.02 9.36 -4.23
C LEU A 54 4.69 10.81 -3.86
N SER A 55 3.63 11.34 -4.45
CA SER A 55 3.14 12.69 -4.17
C SER A 55 2.35 12.80 -2.88
N GLY A 56 1.86 11.68 -2.34
CA GLY A 56 1.05 11.60 -1.13
C GLY A 56 1.25 10.28 -0.37
N ASP A 57 0.58 10.16 0.76
CA ASP A 57 0.60 8.94 1.56
C ASP A 57 -0.37 7.90 1.03
N MET A 58 -0.04 6.64 1.17
CA MET A 58 -0.99 5.55 0.99
C MET A 58 -1.94 5.48 2.19
N LEU A 59 -3.22 5.36 1.90
CA LEU A 59 -4.30 5.23 2.88
C LEU A 59 -4.97 3.87 2.72
N MET A 60 -5.38 3.26 3.84
CA MET A 60 -6.19 2.05 3.86
C MET A 60 -7.41 2.25 4.76
N GLY A 61 -8.60 2.06 4.23
CA GLY A 61 -9.87 2.15 4.95
C GLY A 61 -10.49 0.78 5.17
N VAL A 62 -11.23 0.63 6.26
CA VAL A 62 -12.09 -0.53 6.54
C VAL A 62 -13.52 -0.14 6.22
N GLU A 63 -14.10 -0.74 5.20
CA GLU A 63 -15.48 -0.48 4.78
C GLU A 63 -16.48 -1.28 5.60
N SER A 64 -16.19 -2.56 5.81
CA SER A 64 -17.05 -3.44 6.61
C SER A 64 -16.25 -4.56 7.26
N VAL A 65 -16.82 -5.10 8.34
CA VAL A 65 -16.30 -6.27 9.07
C VAL A 65 -17.40 -7.32 9.12
N GLY A 66 -17.10 -8.51 8.60
CA GLY A 66 -18.00 -9.66 8.57
C GLY A 66 -17.46 -10.86 9.37
N ASP A 67 -18.15 -12.01 9.24
CA ASP A 67 -17.77 -13.27 9.89
C ASP A 67 -16.46 -13.85 9.29
N GLY A 68 -15.33 -13.38 9.78
CA GLY A 68 -13.99 -13.85 9.38
C GLY A 68 -13.37 -13.06 8.21
N GLY A 69 -14.03 -12.02 7.73
CA GLY A 69 -13.53 -11.14 6.66
C GLY A 69 -13.64 -9.66 6.97
N VAL A 70 -12.79 -8.88 6.33
CA VAL A 70 -12.80 -7.42 6.37
C VAL A 70 -12.71 -6.90 4.93
N GLN A 71 -13.68 -6.08 4.53
CA GLN A 71 -13.61 -5.36 3.26
C GLN A 71 -12.79 -4.10 3.45
N MET A 72 -11.81 -3.90 2.59
CA MET A 72 -10.87 -2.78 2.70
C MET A 72 -10.76 -2.00 1.38
N LEU A 73 -10.50 -0.71 1.52
CA LEU A 73 -10.29 0.23 0.44
C LEU A 73 -8.87 0.81 0.53
N ALA A 74 -8.17 0.89 -0.58
CA ALA A 74 -6.91 1.61 -0.69
C ALA A 74 -7.11 2.92 -1.44
N ALA A 75 -6.45 3.98 -1.00
CA ALA A 75 -6.50 5.30 -1.61
C ALA A 75 -5.16 6.03 -1.42
N PHE A 76 -5.03 7.21 -2.02
CA PHE A 76 -3.91 8.12 -1.80
C PHE A 76 -4.37 9.42 -1.17
N SER A 77 -3.47 10.11 -0.49
CA SER A 77 -3.70 11.47 -0.03
C SER A 77 -3.21 12.50 -1.05
N GLU A 78 -3.79 13.68 -1.06
CA GLU A 78 -3.40 14.81 -1.94
C GLU A 78 -1.95 15.23 -1.76
N SER A 79 -1.40 15.01 -0.57
CA SER A 79 -0.04 15.34 -0.20
C SER A 79 0.35 14.55 1.05
N ILE A 80 1.63 14.52 1.38
CA ILE A 80 2.12 13.92 2.64
C ILE A 80 1.43 14.60 3.82
N GLY A 81 0.77 13.82 4.68
CA GLY A 81 -0.04 14.30 5.79
C GLY A 81 -1.42 14.85 5.40
N GLY A 82 -1.74 14.90 4.10
CA GLY A 82 -3.00 15.42 3.57
C GLY A 82 -4.21 14.51 3.76
N GLN A 83 -5.37 14.98 3.29
CA GLN A 83 -6.60 14.18 3.22
C GLN A 83 -6.58 13.27 1.99
N GLN A 84 -7.58 12.39 1.86
CA GLN A 84 -7.75 11.56 0.67
C GLN A 84 -7.79 12.43 -0.59
N ASP A 85 -7.07 12.01 -1.62
CA ASP A 85 -7.13 12.63 -2.94
C ASP A 85 -8.37 12.13 -3.71
N TYR A 86 -9.32 13.02 -3.92
CA TYR A 86 -10.54 12.72 -4.69
C TYR A 86 -10.32 12.81 -6.21
N CYS A 87 -9.13 13.19 -6.66
CA CYS A 87 -8.73 13.14 -8.06
C CYS A 87 -8.05 11.82 -8.43
N ALA A 88 -7.66 11.01 -7.44
CA ALA A 88 -7.09 9.69 -7.64
C ALA A 88 -8.13 8.61 -7.32
N PRO A 89 -8.35 7.63 -8.23
CA PRO A 89 -9.28 6.56 -7.97
C PRO A 89 -8.81 5.73 -6.76
N SER A 90 -9.77 5.37 -5.91
CA SER A 90 -9.53 4.39 -4.86
C SER A 90 -9.64 2.96 -5.41
N THR A 91 -9.00 2.01 -4.75
CA THR A 91 -8.97 0.60 -5.14
C THR A 91 -9.65 -0.22 -4.05
N GLU A 92 -10.76 -0.87 -4.40
CA GLU A 92 -11.38 -1.89 -3.56
C GLU A 92 -10.46 -3.11 -3.54
N LEU A 93 -10.05 -3.52 -2.34
CA LEU A 93 -9.21 -4.69 -2.16
C LEU A 93 -10.08 -5.95 -2.07
N PRO A 94 -9.58 -7.13 -2.43
CA PRO A 94 -10.27 -8.38 -2.13
C PRO A 94 -10.56 -8.49 -0.64
N GLU A 95 -11.64 -9.20 -0.28
CA GLU A 95 -11.97 -9.42 1.12
C GLU A 95 -10.77 -10.00 1.87
N ALA A 96 -10.34 -9.30 2.92
CA ALA A 96 -9.25 -9.71 3.77
C ALA A 96 -9.71 -10.83 4.71
N VAL A 97 -8.91 -11.86 4.86
CA VAL A 97 -9.07 -12.82 5.97
C VAL A 97 -8.75 -12.09 7.27
N PHE A 98 -9.68 -12.16 8.23
CA PHE A 98 -9.53 -11.49 9.52
C PHE A 98 -9.56 -12.50 10.66
N ASP A 99 -8.42 -12.64 11.33
CA ASP A 99 -8.26 -13.42 12.56
C ASP A 99 -7.86 -12.45 13.67
N ASN A 100 -8.87 -11.84 14.26
CA ASN A 100 -8.77 -10.72 15.20
C ASN A 100 -7.62 -10.87 16.21
N PRO A 101 -6.60 -9.98 16.20
CA PRO A 101 -6.56 -8.66 15.52
C PRO A 101 -5.88 -8.65 14.14
N SER A 102 -5.45 -9.79 13.62
CA SER A 102 -4.66 -9.88 12.40
C SER A 102 -5.51 -9.92 11.15
N PHE A 103 -5.04 -9.27 10.08
CA PHE A 103 -5.67 -9.32 8.77
C PHE A 103 -4.66 -9.69 7.68
N ARG A 104 -5.18 -10.27 6.58
CA ARG A 104 -4.42 -10.55 5.37
C ARG A 104 -5.30 -10.35 4.14
N VAL A 105 -4.82 -9.52 3.22
CA VAL A 105 -5.42 -9.25 1.91
C VAL A 105 -4.57 -9.91 0.84
N GLY A 106 -5.19 -10.41 -0.20
CA GLY A 106 -4.51 -10.89 -1.40
C GLY A 106 -4.36 -12.42 -1.47
N PRO A 107 -3.65 -12.91 -2.50
CA PRO A 107 -2.89 -12.12 -3.47
C PRO A 107 -3.79 -11.30 -4.42
N VAL A 108 -3.37 -10.10 -4.79
CA VAL A 108 -4.04 -9.20 -5.72
C VAL A 108 -3.05 -8.55 -6.68
N ASN A 109 -3.46 -8.33 -7.92
CA ASN A 109 -2.70 -7.49 -8.84
C ASN A 109 -3.26 -6.07 -8.75
N THR A 110 -2.38 -5.10 -8.53
CA THR A 110 -2.78 -3.70 -8.37
C THR A 110 -1.80 -2.78 -9.07
N GLY A 111 -2.25 -1.56 -9.33
CA GLY A 111 -1.40 -0.49 -9.86
C GLY A 111 -1.48 0.73 -8.95
N ILE A 112 -0.35 1.39 -8.80
CA ILE A 112 -0.20 2.61 -8.02
C ILE A 112 0.35 3.67 -8.96
N GLU A 113 -0.25 4.84 -9.01
CA GLU A 113 0.29 5.95 -9.78
C GLU A 113 1.47 6.57 -9.04
N VAL A 114 2.63 6.59 -9.69
CA VAL A 114 3.89 7.13 -9.17
C VAL A 114 4.45 8.08 -10.20
N ALA A 115 4.57 9.35 -9.87
CA ALA A 115 5.12 10.39 -10.77
C ALA A 115 4.45 10.43 -12.16
N GLY A 116 3.13 10.18 -12.22
CA GLY A 116 2.38 10.16 -13.49
C GLY A 116 2.53 8.88 -14.30
N SER A 117 3.21 7.87 -13.79
CA SER A 117 3.34 6.52 -14.36
C SER A 117 2.71 5.47 -13.47
N LEU A 118 2.15 4.42 -14.07
CA LEU A 118 1.53 3.33 -13.31
C LEU A 118 2.60 2.31 -12.86
N LEU A 119 2.83 2.20 -11.56
CA LEU A 119 3.58 1.11 -10.96
C LEU A 119 2.66 -0.10 -10.76
N THR A 120 2.86 -1.14 -11.53
CA THR A 120 2.09 -2.38 -11.42
C THR A 120 2.77 -3.37 -10.48
N ILE A 121 2.02 -3.85 -9.50
CA ILE A 121 2.47 -4.87 -8.53
C ILE A 121 1.62 -6.12 -8.73
N SER A 122 2.29 -7.24 -8.99
CA SER A 122 1.64 -8.54 -9.15
C SER A 122 1.70 -9.34 -7.85
N SER A 123 0.66 -10.16 -7.63
CA SER A 123 0.55 -11.05 -6.47
C SER A 123 0.78 -10.36 -5.12
N LEU A 124 0.35 -9.10 -4.99
CA LEU A 124 0.50 -8.33 -3.76
C LEU A 124 -0.30 -8.97 -2.63
N ASN A 125 0.38 -9.27 -1.55
CA ASN A 125 -0.19 -9.65 -0.25
C ASN A 125 0.06 -8.52 0.73
N ILE A 126 -0.96 -8.14 1.46
CA ILE A 126 -0.91 -7.12 2.52
C ILE A 126 -1.32 -7.79 3.81
N SER A 127 -0.56 -7.61 4.87
CA SER A 127 -0.92 -8.13 6.19
C SER A 127 -0.55 -7.15 7.29
N GLY A 128 -1.19 -7.31 8.45
CA GLY A 128 -0.93 -6.49 9.62
C GLY A 128 -1.82 -6.93 10.80
N ALA A 129 -1.73 -6.20 11.90
CA ALA A 129 -2.59 -6.40 13.06
C ALA A 129 -3.05 -5.05 13.63
N PHE A 130 -4.35 -4.92 13.89
CA PHE A 130 -4.92 -3.73 14.48
C PHE A 130 -4.61 -3.64 15.98
N ALA A 131 -4.38 -2.43 16.46
CA ALA A 131 -4.32 -2.15 17.88
C ALA A 131 -5.69 -2.36 18.54
N PRO A 132 -5.75 -2.73 19.84
CA PRO A 132 -7.02 -3.01 20.52
C PRO A 132 -8.01 -1.85 20.51
N ASP A 133 -7.53 -0.62 20.46
CA ASP A 133 -8.32 0.62 20.43
C ASP A 133 -8.52 1.19 19.03
N CYS A 134 -8.04 0.48 17.98
CA CYS A 134 -8.07 0.91 16.58
C CYS A 134 -7.32 2.22 16.28
N SER A 135 -6.45 2.68 17.15
CA SER A 135 -5.68 3.90 16.91
C SER A 135 -4.61 3.73 15.82
N TYR A 136 -4.18 2.50 15.58
CA TYR A 136 -3.22 2.16 14.53
C TYR A 136 -3.33 0.67 14.13
N PHE A 137 -2.68 0.28 13.06
CA PHE A 137 -2.23 -1.08 12.86
C PHE A 137 -0.71 -1.12 12.69
N GLY A 138 -0.10 -2.23 13.04
CA GLY A 138 1.35 -2.39 12.95
C GLY A 138 1.75 -3.82 12.56
N GLY A 139 3.06 -4.05 12.48
CA GLY A 139 3.59 -5.29 11.92
C GLY A 139 3.14 -5.47 10.47
N GLY A 140 2.84 -4.36 9.81
CA GLY A 140 2.37 -4.35 8.44
C GLY A 140 3.44 -4.85 7.49
N ARG A 141 3.02 -5.64 6.48
CA ARG A 141 3.91 -6.23 5.49
C ARG A 141 3.25 -6.21 4.13
N PHE A 142 3.99 -5.74 3.14
CA PHE A 142 3.66 -5.86 1.72
C PHE A 142 4.63 -6.83 1.08
N GLU A 143 4.09 -7.80 0.36
CA GLU A 143 4.86 -8.81 -0.35
C GLU A 143 4.25 -9.02 -1.72
N GLY A 144 5.05 -8.88 -2.77
CA GLY A 144 4.58 -8.98 -4.14
C GLY A 144 5.73 -9.04 -5.13
N GLU A 145 5.44 -8.75 -6.38
CA GLU A 145 6.37 -8.86 -7.49
C GLU A 145 6.19 -7.67 -8.45
N LEU A 146 7.30 -7.07 -8.85
CA LEU A 146 7.37 -6.00 -9.83
C LEU A 146 7.86 -6.59 -11.17
N ASP A 147 6.98 -6.76 -12.14
CA ASP A 147 7.40 -7.12 -13.50
C ASP A 147 7.99 -5.88 -14.19
N ILE A 148 9.29 -5.93 -14.44
CA ILE A 148 10.04 -4.81 -15.03
C ILE A 148 9.53 -4.46 -16.43
N ARG A 149 9.00 -5.44 -17.17
CA ARG A 149 8.41 -5.20 -18.51
C ARG A 149 7.15 -4.34 -18.44
N GLN A 150 6.31 -4.57 -17.42
CA GLN A 150 5.08 -3.79 -17.21
C GLN A 150 5.39 -2.41 -16.64
N ASN A 151 6.47 -2.31 -15.88
CA ASN A 151 6.92 -1.08 -15.23
C ASN A 151 8.01 -0.34 -16.04
N ALA A 152 8.29 -0.78 -17.28
CA ALA A 152 9.31 -0.19 -18.13
C ALA A 152 9.14 1.33 -18.33
N PRO A 153 7.93 1.89 -18.53
CA PRO A 153 7.79 3.34 -18.64
C PRO A 153 8.26 4.11 -17.41
N LEU A 154 7.98 3.59 -16.21
CA LEU A 154 8.41 4.21 -14.95
C LEU A 154 9.93 4.15 -14.77
N PHE A 155 10.52 2.99 -15.01
CA PHE A 155 11.98 2.81 -14.85
C PHE A 155 12.78 3.34 -16.01
N GLY A 156 12.17 3.40 -17.19
CA GLY A 156 12.79 3.90 -18.42
C GLY A 156 13.21 5.36 -18.34
N ASP A 157 12.42 6.18 -17.68
CA ASP A 157 12.76 7.59 -17.44
C ASP A 157 14.03 7.73 -16.59
N LEU A 158 14.28 6.81 -15.68
CA LEU A 158 15.49 6.79 -14.83
C LEU A 158 16.71 6.17 -15.55
N ALA A 159 16.48 5.12 -16.33
CA ALA A 159 17.55 4.34 -16.97
C ALA A 159 17.90 4.85 -18.38
N GLY A 160 17.00 5.61 -19.01
CA GLY A 160 17.14 6.07 -20.41
C GLY A 160 16.86 4.97 -21.44
N THR A 161 16.19 3.87 -21.05
CA THR A 161 15.83 2.74 -21.90
C THR A 161 14.59 2.05 -21.35
N GLU A 162 13.76 1.48 -22.23
CA GLU A 162 12.64 0.63 -21.87
C GLU A 162 12.91 -0.86 -22.19
N ASP A 163 14.12 -1.19 -22.62
CA ASP A 163 14.52 -2.58 -22.87
C ASP A 163 14.64 -3.35 -21.53
N PRO A 164 13.91 -4.46 -21.32
CA PRO A 164 13.88 -5.15 -20.04
C PRO A 164 15.24 -5.72 -19.61
N ASP A 165 16.11 -6.15 -20.54
CA ASP A 165 17.44 -6.65 -20.22
C ASP A 165 18.34 -5.53 -19.72
N GLU A 166 18.27 -4.35 -20.37
CA GLU A 166 19.03 -3.17 -19.96
C GLU A 166 18.49 -2.61 -18.63
N LEU A 167 17.16 -2.60 -18.44
CA LEU A 167 16.52 -2.19 -17.18
C LEU A 167 16.93 -3.11 -16.03
N CYS A 168 16.88 -4.42 -16.19
CA CYS A 168 17.37 -5.37 -15.17
C CYS A 168 18.86 -5.19 -14.87
N SER A 169 19.66 -4.88 -15.89
CA SER A 169 21.09 -4.58 -15.69
C SER A 169 21.29 -3.28 -14.90
N PHE A 170 20.54 -2.22 -15.23
CA PHE A 170 20.55 -0.94 -14.52
C PHE A 170 20.12 -1.11 -13.07
N LEU A 171 19.00 -1.79 -12.83
CA LEU A 171 18.48 -2.08 -11.49
C LEU A 171 19.45 -2.95 -10.68
N GLY A 172 20.16 -3.89 -11.34
CA GLY A 172 21.22 -4.68 -10.74
C GLY A 172 22.37 -3.83 -10.17
N ALA A 173 22.71 -2.73 -10.83
CA ALA A 173 23.69 -1.77 -10.32
C ALA A 173 23.20 -1.03 -9.05
N LEU A 174 21.89 -0.95 -8.84
CA LEU A 174 21.25 -0.39 -7.63
C LEU A 174 21.00 -1.45 -6.55
N GLY A 175 21.40 -2.71 -6.78
CA GLY A 175 21.22 -3.82 -5.85
C GLY A 175 19.88 -4.55 -5.98
N VAL A 176 19.13 -4.32 -7.06
CA VAL A 176 17.89 -5.03 -7.37
C VAL A 176 18.20 -6.20 -8.30
N VAL A 177 17.85 -7.41 -7.89
CA VAL A 177 18.06 -8.61 -8.71
C VAL A 177 16.76 -8.96 -9.42
N CYS A 178 16.81 -9.01 -10.77
CA CYS A 178 15.69 -9.58 -11.53
C CYS A 178 15.72 -11.11 -11.44
N GLU A 179 14.57 -11.68 -11.16
CA GLU A 179 14.34 -13.11 -11.02
C GLU A 179 13.25 -13.59 -11.98
N ALA A 180 13.00 -14.90 -12.01
CA ALA A 180 11.93 -15.46 -12.82
C ALA A 180 10.55 -15.00 -12.30
N CYS A 181 9.73 -14.41 -13.16
CA CYS A 181 8.36 -14.02 -12.83
C CYS A 181 7.50 -15.23 -12.47
N SER A 182 6.65 -15.09 -11.47
CA SER A 182 5.70 -16.14 -11.08
C SER A 182 4.68 -16.47 -12.18
N SER A 183 4.41 -15.50 -13.06
CA SER A 183 3.41 -15.62 -14.12
C SER A 183 3.86 -16.46 -15.33
N ASP A 184 5.12 -16.33 -15.76
CA ASP A 184 5.62 -16.90 -17.02
C ASP A 184 7.07 -17.41 -16.95
N ALA A 185 7.71 -17.33 -15.79
CA ALA A 185 9.10 -17.70 -15.55
C ALA A 185 10.14 -16.88 -16.37
N ALA A 186 9.75 -15.77 -16.99
CA ALA A 186 10.69 -14.85 -17.64
C ALA A 186 11.53 -14.10 -16.59
N PRO A 187 12.84 -13.84 -16.82
CA PRO A 187 13.77 -13.33 -15.80
C PRO A 187 13.69 -11.80 -15.62
N TYR A 188 12.48 -11.26 -15.50
CA TYR A 188 12.25 -9.81 -15.48
C TYR A 188 11.48 -9.33 -14.25
N CYS A 189 11.36 -10.14 -13.20
CA CYS A 189 10.65 -9.74 -12.01
C CYS A 189 11.59 -9.42 -10.85
N ALA A 190 11.29 -8.33 -10.15
CA ALA A 190 11.94 -7.98 -8.91
C ALA A 190 10.99 -8.28 -7.72
N PRO A 191 11.43 -9.03 -6.71
CA PRO A 191 10.62 -9.25 -5.53
C PRO A 191 10.41 -7.94 -4.77
N LEU A 192 9.19 -7.73 -4.29
CA LEU A 192 8.82 -6.62 -3.42
C LEU A 192 8.53 -7.15 -2.03
N LEU A 193 9.26 -6.66 -1.05
CA LEU A 193 9.03 -6.95 0.37
C LEU A 193 9.29 -5.70 1.19
N ILE A 194 8.21 -5.14 1.74
CA ILE A 194 8.26 -4.04 2.69
C ILE A 194 7.72 -4.57 4.01
N ASP A 195 8.47 -4.39 5.08
CA ASP A 195 8.15 -4.91 6.41
C ASP A 195 8.09 -3.77 7.44
N GLN A 196 7.58 -4.07 8.62
CA GLN A 196 7.46 -3.14 9.74
C GLN A 196 6.64 -1.88 9.42
N ILE A 197 5.66 -1.99 8.53
CA ILE A 197 4.76 -0.88 8.24
C ILE A 197 3.89 -0.61 9.47
N VAL A 198 3.83 0.64 9.87
CA VAL A 198 2.87 1.15 10.86
C VAL A 198 1.92 2.09 10.15
N ALA A 199 0.64 2.01 10.49
CA ALA A 199 -0.36 2.89 9.93
C ALA A 199 -1.21 3.48 11.05
N THR A 200 -1.35 4.80 11.04
CA THR A 200 -2.06 5.55 12.08
C THR A 200 -3.47 5.92 11.61
N ASN A 201 -4.46 5.76 12.49
CA ASN A 201 -5.83 6.15 12.21
C ASN A 201 -5.93 7.64 11.87
N THR A 202 -6.59 7.98 10.76
CA THR A 202 -6.75 9.35 10.27
C THR A 202 -7.93 10.07 10.92
N GLY A 203 -8.87 9.33 11.50
CA GLY A 203 -10.11 9.85 12.09
C GLY A 203 -11.29 9.90 11.12
N ASP A 204 -11.04 10.09 9.84
CA ASP A 204 -12.07 10.18 8.80
C ASP A 204 -12.11 8.91 7.94
N PRO A 205 -13.30 8.40 7.57
CA PRO A 205 -13.42 7.26 6.67
C PRO A 205 -12.93 7.63 5.26
N LEU A 206 -12.46 6.62 4.51
CA LEU A 206 -12.21 6.79 3.09
C LEU A 206 -13.52 6.72 2.31
N ALA A 207 -13.58 7.51 1.25
CA ALA A 207 -14.63 7.43 0.26
C ALA A 207 -14.16 6.61 -0.96
N CYS A 208 -15.09 5.87 -1.57
CA CYS A 208 -14.82 5.23 -2.85
C CYS A 208 -14.84 6.27 -3.97
N VAL A 209 -13.71 6.44 -4.64
CA VAL A 209 -13.55 7.31 -5.81
C VAL A 209 -13.40 6.41 -7.03
N SER A 210 -14.46 6.30 -7.84
CA SER A 210 -14.47 5.42 -9.01
C SER A 210 -13.93 6.06 -10.30
N ARG A 211 -13.73 7.39 -10.31
CA ARG A 211 -13.25 8.15 -11.45
C ARG A 211 -12.45 9.38 -10.97
N GLU A 212 -11.71 10.00 -11.88
CA GLU A 212 -10.97 11.25 -11.67
C GLU A 212 -11.93 12.45 -11.49
N TYR A 213 -12.67 12.48 -10.41
CA TYR A 213 -13.44 13.65 -10.01
C TYR A 213 -12.74 14.36 -8.88
N CYS A 214 -12.15 15.50 -9.17
CA CYS A 214 -11.44 16.34 -8.22
C CYS A 214 -12.37 17.07 -7.23
N HIS A 215 -13.43 16.42 -6.80
CA HIS A 215 -14.39 17.02 -5.87
C HIS A 215 -14.87 16.00 -4.83
N PRO A 216 -14.72 16.30 -3.52
CA PRO A 216 -15.15 15.39 -2.45
C PRO A 216 -16.65 15.06 -2.52
N GLU A 217 -17.47 15.96 -3.06
CA GLU A 217 -18.92 15.75 -3.26
C GLU A 217 -19.24 14.65 -4.28
N CYS A 218 -18.25 14.29 -5.11
CA CYS A 218 -18.37 13.28 -6.16
C CYS A 218 -17.87 11.91 -5.74
N ALA A 219 -17.33 11.77 -4.53
CA ALA A 219 -16.88 10.50 -3.99
C ALA A 219 -18.10 9.70 -3.48
N ALA A 220 -18.16 8.42 -3.84
CA ALA A 220 -19.16 7.52 -3.29
C ALA A 220 -18.72 7.03 -1.90
N ASN A 221 -19.69 6.83 -1.01
CA ASN A 221 -19.42 6.21 0.29
C ASN A 221 -19.34 4.67 0.21
N ASP A 222 -19.71 4.09 -0.92
CA ASP A 222 -19.76 2.64 -1.15
C ASP A 222 -19.31 2.34 -2.58
N CYS A 223 -18.30 1.51 -2.75
CA CYS A 223 -17.81 1.08 -4.05
C CYS A 223 -18.81 0.17 -4.79
N ALA A 224 -19.70 -0.50 -4.08
CA ALA A 224 -20.74 -1.35 -4.68
C ALA A 224 -21.86 -0.53 -5.35
N ASP A 225 -22.03 0.71 -4.96
CA ASP A 225 -22.94 1.68 -5.60
C ASP A 225 -22.16 2.95 -5.98
N PRO A 226 -21.26 2.85 -6.96
CA PRO A 226 -20.46 3.99 -7.36
C PRO A 226 -21.36 5.05 -7.94
N TRP A 227 -21.37 6.14 -7.31
CA TRP A 227 -21.98 7.41 -7.59
C TRP A 227 -22.84 7.52 -8.86
N ASN A 228 -24.08 7.97 -8.70
CA ASN A 228 -25.06 8.20 -9.75
C ASN A 228 -25.50 9.67 -9.91
N GLY A 229 -24.78 10.62 -9.34
CA GLY A 229 -25.11 12.03 -9.35
C GLY A 229 -24.40 12.86 -10.43
N ASP A 230 -24.85 14.10 -10.63
CA ASP A 230 -24.28 15.05 -11.58
C ASP A 230 -23.08 15.79 -10.96
N CYS A 231 -21.89 15.19 -10.97
CA CYS A 231 -20.67 15.96 -10.81
C CYS A 231 -20.23 16.47 -12.18
N SER A 232 -20.92 17.45 -12.68
CA SER A 232 -20.43 18.20 -13.83
C SER A 232 -19.43 19.22 -13.34
N PRO A 233 -18.23 19.33 -13.97
CA PRO A 233 -17.25 20.36 -13.64
C PRO A 233 -17.79 21.76 -13.90
#